data_bd6dd2b16783d6cdcdec7d04dfcf132d
#
_entry.id   bd6dd2b16783d6cdcdec7d04dfcf132d
#
_cell.length_a   1.000
_cell.length_b   1.000
_cell.length_c   1.000
_cell.angle_alpha   90.00
_cell.angle_beta   90.00
_cell.angle_gamma   90.00
#
_symmetry.space_group_name_H-M   'P 1'
#
loop_
_entity.id
_entity.type
_entity.pdbx_description
1 polymer ?
#
loop_
_entity_poly.entity_id
_entity_poly.type
_entity_poly.pdbx_seq_one_letter_code
_entity_poly.pdbx_strand_id
1 'polypeptide(L)'
;MKGIEHWTVKKTRTGDVRLFLWEKKAAGAAKGTILFVHGSSMASQPTFDLEVPGRPHSSVMEWFAERGFDTWCLDNEGYGPSDKSRPINCDIPNGADDLEAASACIGKKLLIYGISSGALKAALFAQRHPERVARLALDAFVWTGQGSPTLEARRKRLPEFLSKNRRPIDRAFVHSIFNRDHPGTADAATVEAFATAILKLDDSVPTGTYVDMCSKLPLVDPEKIQVPTLVLRGEFDGIASVEDLLAFYARLAHPDKQFIVMEGISHASFQQKNYLSVYHHLHSFFTLPEPAYRA
;
A
#
# COMPACT_ATOMS: atom_id res chain seq x y z
N MET A 1 -6.31 -2.22 -20.69
CA MET A 1 -7.71 -1.74 -20.45
C MET A 1 -7.70 -0.25 -20.14
N LYS A 2 -8.73 0.52 -20.57
CA LYS A 2 -8.80 1.96 -20.27
C LYS A 2 -9.22 2.15 -18.79
N GLY A 3 -8.49 2.97 -18.04
CA GLY A 3 -8.87 3.33 -16.68
C GLY A 3 -9.91 4.45 -16.65
N ILE A 4 -10.58 4.61 -15.52
CA ILE A 4 -11.64 5.59 -15.27
C ILE A 4 -11.24 6.42 -14.06
N GLU A 5 -11.27 7.73 -14.22
CA GLU A 5 -11.02 8.69 -13.14
C GLU A 5 -12.27 8.92 -12.32
N HIS A 6 -12.11 8.93 -10.98
CA HIS A 6 -13.15 9.28 -10.02
C HIS A 6 -12.60 10.23 -8.97
N TRP A 7 -13.50 10.94 -8.33
CA TRP A 7 -13.20 11.85 -7.24
C TRP A 7 -14.15 11.64 -6.07
N THR A 8 -13.62 11.71 -4.86
CA THR A 8 -14.40 11.75 -3.62
C THR A 8 -13.96 12.92 -2.76
N VAL A 9 -14.72 13.20 -1.72
CA VAL A 9 -14.45 14.29 -0.79
C VAL A 9 -14.39 13.75 0.62
N LYS A 10 -13.24 13.93 1.26
CA LYS A 10 -13.08 13.75 2.70
C LYS A 10 -13.45 15.04 3.42
N LYS A 11 -14.42 14.97 4.32
CA LYS A 11 -14.79 16.10 5.21
C LYS A 11 -13.80 16.19 6.36
N THR A 12 -13.26 17.38 6.61
CA THR A 12 -12.37 17.63 7.74
C THR A 12 -12.80 18.88 8.52
N ARG A 13 -12.26 19.07 9.72
CA ARG A 13 -12.54 20.26 10.52
C ARG A 13 -12.06 21.57 9.88
N THR A 14 -11.09 21.50 8.97
CA THR A 14 -10.47 22.65 8.31
C THR A 14 -10.90 22.82 6.85
N GLY A 15 -11.92 22.05 6.41
CA GLY A 15 -12.47 22.12 5.05
C GLY A 15 -12.47 20.77 4.34
N ASP A 16 -12.96 20.78 3.14
CA ASP A 16 -13.09 19.61 2.29
C ASP A 16 -11.76 19.30 1.61
N VAL A 17 -11.45 18.01 1.48
CA VAL A 17 -10.25 17.49 0.78
C VAL A 17 -10.73 16.62 -0.36
N ARG A 18 -10.36 16.97 -1.58
CA ARG A 18 -10.64 16.14 -2.77
C ARG A 18 -9.60 15.06 -2.91
N LEU A 19 -10.06 13.83 -3.08
CA LEU A 19 -9.22 12.65 -3.25
C LEU A 19 -9.49 12.02 -4.62
N PHE A 20 -8.40 11.71 -5.30
CA PHE A 20 -8.41 11.07 -6.60
C PHE A 20 -8.45 9.56 -6.45
N LEU A 21 -9.30 8.90 -7.26
CA LEU A 21 -9.36 7.46 -7.40
C LEU A 21 -9.28 7.09 -8.88
N TRP A 22 -8.64 5.95 -9.14
CA TRP A 22 -8.52 5.38 -10.46
C TRP A 22 -9.08 3.97 -10.48
N GLU A 23 -9.93 3.67 -11.48
CA GLU A 23 -10.60 2.38 -11.62
C GLU A 23 -10.23 1.70 -12.92
N LYS A 24 -10.01 0.37 -12.87
CA LYS A 24 -10.14 -0.52 -14.03
C LYS A 24 -11.22 -1.54 -13.75
N LYS A 25 -12.23 -1.58 -14.62
CA LYS A 25 -13.38 -2.50 -14.47
C LYS A 25 -13.02 -3.91 -14.85
N ALA A 26 -13.67 -4.86 -14.17
CA ALA A 26 -13.59 -6.26 -14.50
C ALA A 26 -13.97 -6.54 -15.96
N ALA A 27 -13.31 -7.52 -16.56
CA ALA A 27 -13.74 -8.08 -17.83
C ALA A 27 -14.99 -8.96 -17.61
N GLY A 28 -16.18 -8.35 -17.66
CA GLY A 28 -17.45 -9.00 -17.37
C GLY A 28 -18.01 -8.74 -15.97
N ALA A 29 -18.79 -9.68 -15.42
CA ALA A 29 -19.36 -9.53 -14.08
C ALA A 29 -18.26 -9.59 -13.02
N ALA A 30 -18.20 -8.58 -12.13
CA ALA A 30 -17.19 -8.50 -11.11
C ALA A 30 -17.38 -9.58 -10.03
N LYS A 31 -16.31 -10.32 -9.72
CA LYS A 31 -16.23 -11.32 -8.63
C LYS A 31 -15.96 -10.67 -7.27
N GLY A 32 -15.46 -9.43 -7.28
CA GLY A 32 -15.11 -8.65 -6.11
C GLY A 32 -14.49 -7.32 -6.51
N THR A 33 -14.24 -6.46 -5.52
CA THR A 33 -13.65 -5.14 -5.72
C THR A 33 -12.38 -5.02 -4.89
N ILE A 34 -11.25 -4.74 -5.55
CA ILE A 34 -9.94 -4.59 -4.90
C ILE A 34 -9.60 -3.10 -4.80
N LEU A 35 -9.22 -2.65 -3.59
CA LEU A 35 -8.64 -1.33 -3.37
C LEU A 35 -7.15 -1.47 -3.06
N PHE A 36 -6.31 -0.86 -3.88
CA PHE A 36 -4.86 -0.77 -3.71
C PHE A 36 -4.47 0.53 -3.01
N VAL A 37 -3.65 0.43 -1.95
CA VAL A 37 -3.24 1.54 -1.07
C VAL A 37 -1.73 1.72 -1.10
N HIS A 38 -1.27 2.87 -1.62
CA HIS A 38 0.14 3.17 -1.85
C HIS A 38 0.93 3.52 -0.57
N GLY A 39 2.24 3.38 -0.67
CA GLY A 39 3.21 3.71 0.39
C GLY A 39 3.53 5.20 0.52
N SER A 40 4.62 5.50 1.25
CA SER A 40 4.98 6.87 1.68
C SER A 40 5.60 7.78 0.62
N SER A 41 5.96 7.25 -0.54
CA SER A 41 6.88 7.98 -1.43
C SER A 41 6.40 8.03 -2.89
N MET A 42 5.19 7.57 -3.15
CA MET A 42 4.70 7.34 -4.50
C MET A 42 3.18 7.49 -4.58
N ALA A 43 2.69 8.05 -5.68
CA ALA A 43 1.28 8.07 -6.02
C ALA A 43 0.79 6.68 -6.47
N SER A 44 -0.53 6.49 -6.49
CA SER A 44 -1.14 5.17 -6.68
C SER A 44 -1.02 4.63 -8.10
N GLN A 45 -1.31 5.43 -9.14
CA GLN A 45 -1.24 4.97 -10.52
C GLN A 45 0.15 4.43 -10.90
N PRO A 46 1.27 5.15 -10.65
CA PRO A 46 2.61 4.59 -10.91
C PRO A 46 2.89 3.30 -10.15
N THR A 47 2.29 3.14 -8.98
CA THR A 47 2.52 1.95 -8.13
C THR A 47 1.74 0.74 -8.63
N PHE A 48 0.51 0.92 -9.10
CA PHE A 48 -0.42 -0.19 -9.34
C PHE A 48 -0.87 -0.33 -10.81
N ASP A 49 -0.75 0.73 -11.60
CA ASP A 49 -1.12 0.75 -13.02
C ASP A 49 0.04 1.17 -13.93
N LEU A 50 1.26 0.76 -13.58
CA LEU A 50 2.46 1.07 -14.36
C LEU A 50 2.51 0.22 -15.62
N GLU A 51 2.67 0.87 -16.77
CA GLU A 51 3.00 0.22 -18.03
C GLU A 51 4.51 0.29 -18.28
N VAL A 52 5.13 -0.88 -18.45
CA VAL A 52 6.56 -1.01 -18.75
C VAL A 52 6.72 -1.75 -20.07
N PRO A 53 7.27 -1.11 -21.12
CA PRO A 53 7.49 -1.76 -22.41
C PRO A 53 8.30 -3.06 -22.27
N GLY A 54 7.81 -4.13 -22.87
CA GLY A 54 8.46 -5.44 -22.83
C GLY A 54 8.30 -6.23 -21.52
N ARG A 55 7.58 -5.68 -20.54
CA ARG A 55 7.26 -6.38 -19.28
C ARG A 55 5.79 -6.84 -19.29
N PRO A 56 5.50 -8.14 -19.48
CA PRO A 56 4.14 -8.65 -19.46
C PRO A 56 3.44 -8.35 -18.16
N HIS A 57 2.15 -7.99 -18.21
CA HIS A 57 1.33 -7.78 -17.01
C HIS A 57 1.94 -6.79 -16.00
N SER A 58 2.61 -5.73 -16.46
CA SER A 58 3.27 -4.75 -15.58
C SER A 58 2.28 -3.96 -14.72
N SER A 59 1.01 -3.84 -15.13
CA SER A 59 -0.08 -3.30 -14.33
C SER A 59 -0.77 -4.41 -13.53
N VAL A 60 -0.64 -4.35 -12.19
CA VAL A 60 -1.38 -5.27 -11.31
C VAL A 60 -2.90 -5.04 -11.39
N MET A 61 -3.34 -3.79 -11.56
CA MET A 61 -4.75 -3.46 -11.70
C MET A 61 -5.35 -4.12 -12.94
N GLU A 62 -4.66 -4.05 -14.08
CA GLU A 62 -5.11 -4.69 -15.32
C GLU A 62 -5.12 -6.21 -15.20
N TRP A 63 -4.08 -6.79 -14.61
CA TRP A 63 -3.98 -8.23 -14.41
C TRP A 63 -5.16 -8.80 -13.59
N PHE A 64 -5.58 -8.09 -12.54
CA PHE A 64 -6.75 -8.48 -11.73
C PHE A 64 -8.08 -8.18 -12.45
N ALA A 65 -8.16 -7.08 -13.20
CA ALA A 65 -9.35 -6.73 -13.97
C ALA A 65 -9.66 -7.79 -15.06
N GLU A 66 -8.62 -8.30 -15.74
CA GLU A 66 -8.73 -9.43 -16.69
C GLU A 66 -9.24 -10.71 -16.01
N ARG A 67 -9.04 -10.87 -14.70
CA ARG A 67 -9.48 -12.03 -13.92
C ARG A 67 -10.83 -11.85 -13.22
N GLY A 68 -11.52 -10.74 -13.54
CA GLY A 68 -12.88 -10.49 -13.10
C GLY A 68 -12.98 -9.71 -11.77
N PHE A 69 -12.02 -8.86 -11.44
CA PHE A 69 -12.12 -7.96 -10.30
C PHE A 69 -12.27 -6.51 -10.76
N ASP A 70 -13.17 -5.75 -10.17
CA ASP A 70 -13.07 -4.29 -10.23
C ASP A 70 -11.85 -3.86 -9.42
N THR A 71 -10.93 -3.13 -10.02
CA THR A 71 -9.71 -2.69 -9.34
C THR A 71 -9.69 -1.18 -9.20
N TRP A 72 -9.39 -0.73 -8.01
CA TRP A 72 -9.32 0.68 -7.64
C TRP A 72 -7.99 0.98 -6.99
N CYS A 73 -7.46 2.17 -7.21
CA CYS A 73 -6.43 2.72 -6.35
C CYS A 73 -6.78 4.16 -5.96
N LEU A 74 -6.23 4.59 -4.83
CA LEU A 74 -6.47 5.88 -4.20
C LEU A 74 -5.15 6.62 -4.08
N ASP A 75 -5.10 7.88 -4.51
CA ASP A 75 -4.09 8.81 -4.04
C ASP A 75 -4.52 9.41 -2.71
N ASN A 76 -3.78 9.10 -1.64
CA ASN A 76 -4.00 9.74 -0.35
C ASN A 76 -3.79 11.25 -0.44
N GLU A 77 -4.38 12.01 0.49
CA GLU A 77 -4.10 13.44 0.61
C GLU A 77 -2.59 13.72 0.62
N GLY A 78 -2.18 14.69 -0.18
CA GLY A 78 -0.77 15.06 -0.32
C GLY A 78 -0.02 14.34 -1.46
N TYR A 79 -0.65 13.43 -2.19
CA TYR A 79 -0.05 12.65 -3.28
C TYR A 79 -0.82 12.78 -4.60
N GLY A 80 -0.10 12.63 -5.72
CA GLY A 80 -0.70 12.57 -7.05
C GLY A 80 -1.66 13.72 -7.33
N PRO A 81 -2.79 13.47 -8.01
CA PRO A 81 -3.83 14.47 -8.23
C PRO A 81 -4.65 14.88 -7.01
N SER A 82 -4.60 14.15 -5.88
CA SER A 82 -5.31 14.52 -4.67
C SER A 82 -4.84 15.86 -4.08
N ASP A 83 -5.70 16.53 -3.30
CA ASP A 83 -5.38 17.81 -2.69
C ASP A 83 -4.10 17.76 -1.84
N LYS A 84 -3.28 18.84 -1.94
CA LYS A 84 -1.97 18.98 -1.29
C LYS A 84 -1.85 20.26 -0.48
N SER A 85 -2.94 21.03 -0.37
CA SER A 85 -2.91 22.44 0.09
C SER A 85 -2.91 22.59 1.61
N ARG A 86 -3.37 21.57 2.35
CA ARG A 86 -3.44 21.70 3.81
C ARG A 86 -2.04 21.70 4.44
N PRO A 87 -1.77 22.57 5.44
CA PRO A 87 -0.47 22.64 6.12
C PRO A 87 -0.28 21.51 7.15
N ILE A 88 -0.56 20.27 6.75
CA ILE A 88 -0.39 19.07 7.58
C ILE A 88 0.60 18.11 6.94
N ASN A 89 1.11 17.19 7.73
CA ASN A 89 2.11 16.22 7.28
C ASN A 89 1.52 14.90 6.76
N CYS A 90 0.17 14.75 6.69
CA CYS A 90 -0.56 13.58 6.18
C CYS A 90 0.00 12.26 6.74
N ASP A 91 -0.25 12.02 8.00
CA ASP A 91 0.21 10.84 8.76
C ASP A 91 -0.61 9.56 8.47
N ILE A 92 -0.32 8.46 9.16
CA ILE A 92 -1.02 7.18 8.95
C ILE A 92 -2.52 7.28 9.29
N PRO A 93 -2.94 7.88 10.42
CA PRO A 93 -4.36 8.10 10.71
C PRO A 93 -5.08 8.91 9.63
N ASN A 94 -4.48 10.00 9.13
CA ASN A 94 -5.04 10.79 8.03
C ASN A 94 -5.25 9.93 6.77
N GLY A 95 -4.31 9.03 6.47
CA GLY A 95 -4.47 8.10 5.34
C GLY A 95 -5.56 7.06 5.56
N ALA A 96 -5.81 6.61 6.79
CA ALA A 96 -6.95 5.75 7.09
C ALA A 96 -8.30 6.49 6.91
N ASP A 97 -8.36 7.79 7.24
CA ASP A 97 -9.53 8.65 6.97
C ASP A 97 -9.75 8.84 5.45
N ASP A 98 -8.67 8.88 4.64
CA ASP A 98 -8.77 8.90 3.17
C ASP A 98 -9.42 7.61 2.64
N LEU A 99 -9.04 6.44 3.20
CA LEU A 99 -9.63 5.16 2.86
C LEU A 99 -11.11 5.11 3.23
N GLU A 100 -11.51 5.73 4.33
CA GLU A 100 -12.93 5.83 4.72
C GLU A 100 -13.73 6.56 3.65
N ALA A 101 -13.25 7.71 3.17
CA ALA A 101 -13.90 8.47 2.10
C ALA A 101 -13.92 7.69 0.77
N ALA A 102 -12.81 7.04 0.42
CA ALA A 102 -12.71 6.22 -0.78
C ALA A 102 -13.67 5.02 -0.75
N SER A 103 -13.73 4.31 0.38
CA SER A 103 -14.62 3.15 0.55
C SER A 103 -16.10 3.52 0.47
N ALA A 104 -16.47 4.70 0.98
CA ALA A 104 -17.83 5.23 0.86
C ALA A 104 -18.18 5.55 -0.60
N CYS A 105 -17.25 6.12 -1.37
CA CYS A 105 -17.42 6.38 -2.80
C CYS A 105 -17.59 5.09 -3.61
N ILE A 106 -16.76 4.07 -3.34
CA ILE A 106 -16.84 2.78 -4.03
C ILE A 106 -18.12 2.02 -3.67
N GLY A 107 -18.61 2.16 -2.44
CA GLY A 107 -19.90 1.63 -1.99
C GLY A 107 -20.02 0.11 -1.97
N LYS A 108 -18.90 -0.62 -1.92
CA LYS A 108 -18.82 -2.09 -1.90
C LYS A 108 -17.94 -2.58 -0.76
N LYS A 109 -18.13 -3.82 -0.33
CA LYS A 109 -17.21 -4.49 0.58
C LYS A 109 -15.91 -4.81 -0.17
N LEU A 110 -14.75 -4.41 0.39
CA LEU A 110 -13.49 -4.34 -0.32
C LEU A 110 -12.55 -5.50 0.03
N LEU A 111 -11.86 -6.00 -0.98
CA LEU A 111 -10.58 -6.68 -0.85
C LEU A 111 -9.51 -5.58 -0.82
N ILE A 112 -8.72 -5.49 0.24
CA ILE A 112 -7.76 -4.39 0.36
C ILE A 112 -6.34 -4.94 0.31
N TYR A 113 -5.53 -4.31 -0.53
CA TYR A 113 -4.08 -4.48 -0.53
C TYR A 113 -3.42 -3.16 -0.15
N GLY A 114 -2.55 -3.20 0.84
CA GLY A 114 -1.71 -2.05 1.20
C GLY A 114 -0.23 -2.42 1.19
N ILE A 115 0.61 -1.50 0.69
CA ILE A 115 2.06 -1.67 0.67
C ILE A 115 2.77 -0.64 1.54
N SER A 116 3.75 -1.06 2.35
CA SER A 116 4.56 -0.18 3.19
C SER A 116 3.68 0.63 4.16
N SER A 117 3.77 1.96 4.18
CA SER A 117 2.84 2.79 4.97
C SER A 117 1.38 2.65 4.52
N GLY A 118 1.13 2.23 3.27
CA GLY A 118 -0.20 1.87 2.80
C GLY A 118 -0.76 0.65 3.53
N ALA A 119 0.08 -0.30 3.90
CA ALA A 119 -0.31 -1.44 4.73
C ALA A 119 -0.73 -1.01 6.15
N LEU A 120 -0.03 -0.04 6.75
CA LEU A 120 -0.43 0.54 8.04
C LEU A 120 -1.78 1.29 7.96
N LYS A 121 -1.98 2.09 6.90
CA LYS A 121 -3.25 2.79 6.64
C LYS A 121 -4.40 1.79 6.46
N ALA A 122 -4.19 0.76 5.64
CA ALA A 122 -5.17 -0.30 5.37
C ALA A 122 -5.51 -1.11 6.63
N ALA A 123 -4.52 -1.48 7.43
CA ALA A 123 -4.72 -2.19 8.68
C ALA A 123 -5.49 -1.34 9.71
N LEU A 124 -5.14 -0.06 9.84
CA LEU A 124 -5.85 0.88 10.73
C LEU A 124 -7.29 1.12 10.25
N PHE A 125 -7.53 1.24 8.95
CA PHE A 125 -8.87 1.30 8.37
C PHE A 125 -9.67 0.02 8.66
N ALA A 126 -9.10 -1.15 8.42
CA ALA A 126 -9.76 -2.43 8.69
C ALA A 126 -10.10 -2.63 10.18
N GLN A 127 -9.25 -2.13 11.09
CA GLN A 127 -9.51 -2.12 12.52
C GLN A 127 -10.70 -1.23 12.91
N ARG A 128 -10.88 -0.09 12.20
CA ARG A 128 -11.96 0.88 12.45
C ARG A 128 -13.28 0.49 11.76
N HIS A 129 -13.19 -0.12 10.58
CA HIS A 129 -14.31 -0.42 9.68
C HIS A 129 -14.29 -1.86 9.16
N PRO A 130 -14.27 -2.89 10.04
CA PRO A 130 -14.19 -4.29 9.61
C PRO A 130 -15.36 -4.72 8.70
N GLU A 131 -16.51 -4.09 8.84
CA GLU A 131 -17.71 -4.34 8.03
C GLU A 131 -17.51 -3.97 6.54
N ARG A 132 -16.59 -3.07 6.24
CA ARG A 132 -16.27 -2.62 4.87
C ARG A 132 -15.18 -3.45 4.20
N VAL A 133 -14.51 -4.35 4.94
CA VAL A 133 -13.36 -5.13 4.45
C VAL A 133 -13.72 -6.61 4.36
N ALA A 134 -13.59 -7.18 3.18
CA ALA A 134 -13.79 -8.62 2.96
C ALA A 134 -12.53 -9.42 3.30
N ARG A 135 -11.37 -8.97 2.81
CA ARG A 135 -10.04 -9.54 3.08
C ARG A 135 -9.00 -8.43 3.07
N LEU A 136 -7.95 -8.58 3.86
CA LEU A 136 -6.87 -7.60 4.02
C LEU A 136 -5.52 -8.23 3.68
N ALA A 137 -4.78 -7.66 2.74
CA ALA A 137 -3.41 -8.06 2.41
C ALA A 137 -2.44 -6.92 2.76
N LEU A 138 -1.47 -7.20 3.62
CA LEU A 138 -0.47 -6.27 4.14
C LEU A 138 0.90 -6.66 3.59
N ASP A 139 1.42 -5.87 2.65
CA ASP A 139 2.71 -6.11 2.02
C ASP A 139 3.75 -5.08 2.48
N ALA A 140 4.99 -5.50 2.64
CA ALA A 140 6.06 -4.65 3.15
C ALA A 140 5.66 -3.90 4.43
N PHE A 141 4.89 -4.57 5.28
CA PHE A 141 4.31 -4.07 6.53
C PHE A 141 5.36 -3.99 7.63
N VAL A 142 5.14 -3.15 8.62
CA VAL A 142 5.92 -3.08 9.87
C VAL A 142 4.96 -2.88 11.03
N TRP A 143 5.18 -3.60 12.12
CA TRP A 143 4.34 -3.50 13.32
C TRP A 143 4.94 -2.57 14.39
N THR A 144 5.97 -3.04 15.09
CA THR A 144 6.67 -2.25 16.12
C THR A 144 7.93 -1.56 15.57
N GLY A 145 8.47 -2.09 14.47
CA GLY A 145 9.72 -1.65 13.88
C GLY A 145 10.96 -2.10 14.64
N GLN A 146 10.83 -3.07 15.54
CA GLN A 146 11.96 -3.69 16.19
C GLN A 146 12.79 -4.50 15.16
N GLY A 147 14.11 -4.31 15.18
CA GLY A 147 15.01 -5.00 14.25
C GLY A 147 14.90 -4.53 12.79
N SER A 148 14.29 -3.37 12.51
CA SER A 148 14.20 -2.80 11.16
C SER A 148 15.42 -1.95 10.81
N PRO A 149 16.32 -2.39 9.93
CA PRO A 149 17.47 -1.57 9.52
C PRO A 149 17.04 -0.29 8.80
N THR A 150 15.94 -0.34 8.03
CA THR A 150 15.40 0.82 7.34
C THR A 150 14.90 1.88 8.33
N LEU A 151 14.17 1.50 9.38
CA LEU A 151 13.68 2.45 10.37
C LEU A 151 14.79 2.98 11.27
N GLU A 152 15.78 2.16 11.62
CA GLU A 152 16.97 2.63 12.35
C GLU A 152 17.70 3.74 11.60
N ALA A 153 17.90 3.57 10.28
CA ALA A 153 18.50 4.60 9.45
C ALA A 153 17.62 5.87 9.37
N ARG A 154 16.30 5.71 9.25
CA ARG A 154 15.35 6.85 9.18
C ARG A 154 15.22 7.59 10.49
N ARG A 155 15.26 6.91 11.65
CA ARG A 155 15.20 7.55 12.98
C ARG A 155 16.32 8.58 13.19
N LYS A 156 17.49 8.38 12.60
CA LYS A 156 18.59 9.35 12.63
C LYS A 156 18.23 10.69 11.94
N ARG A 157 17.26 10.66 11.04
CA ARG A 157 16.75 11.81 10.29
C ARG A 157 15.39 12.33 10.81
N LEU A 158 14.89 11.81 11.92
CA LEU A 158 13.58 12.21 12.47
C LEU A 158 13.45 13.73 12.68
N PRO A 159 14.44 14.46 13.20
CA PRO A 159 14.35 15.92 13.32
C PRO A 159 14.09 16.64 11.98
N GLU A 160 14.66 16.14 10.89
CA GLU A 160 14.39 16.68 9.55
C GLU A 160 12.93 16.45 9.14
N PHE A 161 12.36 15.27 9.39
CA PHE A 161 10.97 14.98 9.06
C PHE A 161 9.98 15.77 9.92
N LEU A 162 10.32 16.07 11.16
CA LEU A 162 9.50 16.89 12.06
C LEU A 162 9.52 18.38 11.70
N SER A 163 10.57 18.87 11.04
CA SER A 163 10.75 20.29 10.74
C SER A 163 9.88 20.80 9.57
N LYS A 164 9.27 19.90 8.79
CA LYS A 164 8.49 20.26 7.59
C LYS A 164 7.42 19.23 7.29
N ASN A 165 6.33 19.65 6.66
CA ASN A 165 5.21 18.78 6.32
C ASN A 165 5.47 17.92 5.06
N ARG A 166 6.40 18.33 4.20
CA ARG A 166 6.74 17.65 2.95
C ARG A 166 8.24 17.54 2.78
N ARG A 167 8.69 16.49 2.11
CA ARG A 167 10.08 16.25 1.73
C ARG A 167 10.19 16.12 0.20
N PRO A 168 11.26 16.61 -0.41
CA PRO A 168 11.47 16.44 -1.84
C PRO A 168 11.69 14.97 -2.19
N ILE A 169 11.31 14.62 -3.42
CA ILE A 169 11.67 13.37 -4.08
C ILE A 169 12.28 13.69 -5.44
N ASP A 170 13.27 12.91 -5.81
CA ASP A 170 13.95 12.99 -7.09
C ASP A 170 14.23 11.58 -7.64
N ARG A 171 14.81 11.53 -8.82
CA ARG A 171 15.13 10.26 -9.48
C ARG A 171 16.09 9.39 -8.66
N ALA A 172 17.11 10.01 -8.06
CA ALA A 172 18.07 9.28 -7.21
C ALA A 172 17.38 8.67 -5.98
N PHE A 173 16.47 9.42 -5.36
CA PHE A 173 15.65 8.90 -4.26
C PHE A 173 14.79 7.71 -4.70
N VAL A 174 14.10 7.78 -5.85
CA VAL A 174 13.28 6.67 -6.35
C VAL A 174 14.14 5.43 -6.62
N HIS A 175 15.29 5.59 -7.29
CA HIS A 175 16.25 4.50 -7.51
C HIS A 175 16.72 3.87 -6.18
N SER A 176 16.93 4.69 -5.14
CA SER A 176 17.36 4.20 -3.83
C SER A 176 16.37 3.24 -3.17
N ILE A 177 15.07 3.31 -3.49
CA ILE A 177 14.04 2.38 -2.97
C ILE A 177 14.36 0.94 -3.39
N PHE A 178 14.89 0.74 -4.60
CA PHE A 178 15.19 -0.56 -5.17
C PHE A 178 16.58 -1.09 -4.82
N ASN A 179 17.51 -0.20 -4.45
CA ASN A 179 18.91 -0.57 -4.19
C ASN A 179 19.24 -0.63 -2.69
N ARG A 180 18.39 -0.04 -1.85
CA ARG A 180 18.64 0.14 -0.42
C ARG A 180 18.78 -1.17 0.35
N ASP A 181 17.85 -2.10 0.13
CA ASP A 181 17.77 -3.32 0.93
C ASP A 181 18.56 -4.45 0.25
N HIS A 182 18.36 -4.65 -1.05
CA HIS A 182 19.12 -5.62 -1.86
C HIS A 182 19.11 -5.20 -3.34
N PRO A 183 20.26 -4.83 -3.93
CA PRO A 183 20.34 -4.43 -5.32
C PRO A 183 20.12 -5.61 -6.28
N GLY A 184 19.57 -5.33 -7.47
CA GLY A 184 19.44 -6.31 -8.54
C GLY A 184 18.13 -7.11 -8.55
N THR A 185 17.23 -6.90 -7.58
CA THR A 185 15.92 -7.55 -7.54
C THR A 185 14.90 -6.92 -8.51
N ALA A 186 15.15 -5.70 -9.00
CA ALA A 186 14.33 -5.02 -10.01
C ALA A 186 15.14 -4.77 -11.30
N ASP A 187 14.46 -4.75 -12.45
CA ASP A 187 15.06 -4.40 -13.73
C ASP A 187 15.21 -2.87 -13.86
N ALA A 188 16.34 -2.43 -14.42
CA ALA A 188 16.64 -1.01 -14.61
C ALA A 188 15.54 -0.29 -15.43
N ALA A 189 14.99 -0.93 -16.46
CA ALA A 189 13.91 -0.39 -17.27
C ALA A 189 12.63 -0.16 -16.45
N THR A 190 12.30 -1.09 -15.56
CA THR A 190 11.15 -0.97 -14.64
C THR A 190 11.35 0.17 -13.64
N VAL A 191 12.53 0.27 -13.04
CA VAL A 191 12.87 1.33 -12.08
C VAL A 191 12.80 2.71 -12.75
N GLU A 192 13.30 2.82 -13.99
CA GLU A 192 13.30 4.06 -14.74
C GLU A 192 11.88 4.48 -15.19
N ALA A 193 11.06 3.53 -15.66
CA ALA A 193 9.66 3.79 -15.99
C ALA A 193 8.87 4.25 -14.74
N PHE A 194 9.10 3.60 -13.62
CA PHE A 194 8.48 3.95 -12.34
C PHE A 194 8.90 5.35 -11.86
N ALA A 195 10.20 5.67 -11.88
CA ALA A 195 10.71 6.98 -11.51
C ALA A 195 10.12 8.09 -12.40
N THR A 196 10.07 7.84 -13.70
CA THR A 196 9.48 8.78 -14.66
C THR A 196 8.00 9.02 -14.41
N ALA A 197 7.24 7.96 -14.12
CA ALA A 197 5.81 8.07 -13.84
C ALA A 197 5.51 8.81 -12.52
N ILE A 198 6.27 8.54 -11.46
CA ILE A 198 6.11 9.22 -10.16
C ILE A 198 6.43 10.71 -10.28
N LEU A 199 7.58 11.06 -10.88
CA LEU A 199 8.06 12.45 -10.95
C LEU A 199 7.24 13.34 -11.89
N LYS A 200 6.34 12.77 -12.70
CA LYS A 200 5.32 13.54 -13.42
C LYS A 200 4.19 14.04 -12.51
N LEU A 201 3.96 13.38 -11.38
CA LEU A 201 2.85 13.67 -10.46
C LEU A 201 3.30 14.43 -9.21
N ASP A 202 4.49 14.13 -8.70
CA ASP A 202 5.00 14.65 -7.45
C ASP A 202 6.49 14.98 -7.53
N ASP A 203 6.86 16.16 -7.03
CA ASP A 203 8.24 16.59 -6.75
C ASP A 203 8.57 16.50 -5.26
N SER A 204 7.54 16.37 -4.45
CA SER A 204 7.61 16.25 -3.00
C SER A 204 6.45 15.43 -2.47
N VAL A 205 6.64 14.81 -1.30
CA VAL A 205 5.63 13.98 -0.64
C VAL A 205 5.56 14.28 0.86
N PRO A 206 4.42 13.99 1.52
CA PRO A 206 4.26 14.22 2.96
C PRO A 206 5.30 13.50 3.82
N THR A 207 5.62 14.08 4.99
CA THR A 207 6.55 13.49 5.97
C THR A 207 5.87 12.65 7.03
N GLY A 208 4.56 12.80 7.25
CA GLY A 208 3.87 12.26 8.40
C GLY A 208 3.97 10.75 8.57
N THR A 209 3.91 10.01 7.47
CA THR A 209 4.08 8.54 7.52
C THR A 209 5.47 8.13 8.00
N TYR A 210 6.52 8.92 7.68
CA TYR A 210 7.88 8.68 8.19
C TYR A 210 7.99 9.03 9.67
N VAL A 211 7.38 10.16 10.09
CA VAL A 211 7.30 10.54 11.50
C VAL A 211 6.64 9.43 12.31
N ASP A 212 5.49 8.94 11.86
CA ASP A 212 4.75 7.89 12.55
C ASP A 212 5.56 6.59 12.67
N MET A 213 6.12 6.11 11.55
CA MET A 213 6.91 4.87 11.56
C MET A 213 8.20 4.99 12.38
N CYS A 214 8.79 6.19 12.49
CA CYS A 214 10.02 6.40 13.27
C CYS A 214 9.77 6.59 14.77
N SER A 215 8.58 7.09 15.18
CA SER A 215 8.37 7.57 16.56
C SER A 215 7.08 7.11 17.24
N LYS A 216 6.12 6.49 16.53
CA LYS A 216 4.79 6.20 17.09
C LYS A 216 4.34 4.74 16.97
N LEU A 217 5.17 3.84 16.38
CA LEU A 217 4.81 2.42 16.31
C LEU A 217 4.73 1.78 17.71
N PRO A 218 3.80 0.84 17.91
CA PRO A 218 2.81 0.32 16.96
C PRO A 218 1.57 1.21 16.86
N LEU A 219 1.05 1.41 15.63
CA LEU A 219 -0.19 2.14 15.35
C LEU A 219 -1.40 1.24 15.18
N VAL A 220 -1.16 -0.05 15.00
CA VAL A 220 -2.17 -1.08 14.72
C VAL A 220 -2.14 -2.11 15.82
N ASP A 221 -3.31 -2.45 16.33
CA ASP A 221 -3.52 -3.53 17.30
C ASP A 221 -4.00 -4.78 16.55
N PRO A 222 -3.19 -5.83 16.41
CA PRO A 222 -3.57 -7.04 15.68
C PRO A 222 -4.81 -7.73 16.25
N GLU A 223 -5.07 -7.62 17.55
CA GLU A 223 -6.23 -8.23 18.21
C GLU A 223 -7.56 -7.55 17.81
N LYS A 224 -7.48 -6.33 17.25
CA LYS A 224 -8.65 -5.60 16.74
C LYS A 224 -8.91 -5.79 15.24
N ILE A 225 -8.05 -6.53 14.54
CA ILE A 225 -8.27 -6.86 13.13
C ILE A 225 -9.17 -8.10 13.06
N GLN A 226 -10.43 -7.90 12.72
CA GLN A 226 -11.50 -8.92 12.73
C GLN A 226 -11.79 -9.50 11.33
N VAL A 227 -10.87 -9.35 10.39
CA VAL A 227 -11.06 -9.78 8.99
C VAL A 227 -9.95 -10.75 8.57
N PRO A 228 -10.21 -11.65 7.59
CA PRO A 228 -9.18 -12.50 7.01
C PRO A 228 -7.97 -11.65 6.57
N THR A 229 -6.75 -12.05 7.01
CA THR A 229 -5.56 -11.23 6.81
C THR A 229 -4.38 -12.04 6.27
N LEU A 230 -3.79 -11.54 5.18
CA LEU A 230 -2.53 -12.01 4.61
C LEU A 230 -1.42 -11.01 4.91
N VAL A 231 -0.32 -11.48 5.49
CA VAL A 231 0.92 -10.70 5.66
C VAL A 231 1.93 -11.21 4.63
N LEU A 232 2.37 -10.31 3.75
CA LEU A 232 3.38 -10.55 2.74
C LEU A 232 4.68 -9.85 3.12
N ARG A 233 5.80 -10.54 2.97
CA ARG A 233 7.14 -10.00 3.19
C ARG A 233 8.07 -10.38 2.05
N GLY A 234 8.72 -9.40 1.43
CA GLY A 234 9.84 -9.68 0.53
C GLY A 234 11.03 -10.27 1.31
N GLU A 235 11.71 -11.27 0.74
CA GLU A 235 12.90 -11.90 1.35
C GLU A 235 13.93 -10.87 1.82
N PHE A 236 14.16 -9.84 0.99
CA PHE A 236 15.15 -8.80 1.21
C PHE A 236 14.58 -7.47 1.74
N ASP A 237 13.32 -7.44 2.15
CA ASP A 237 12.71 -6.20 2.64
C ASP A 237 13.22 -5.83 4.04
N GLY A 238 13.93 -4.71 4.14
CA GLY A 238 14.51 -4.20 5.38
C GLY A 238 13.56 -3.36 6.24
N ILE A 239 12.27 -3.22 5.87
CA ILE A 239 11.33 -2.38 6.64
C ILE A 239 10.94 -3.00 7.97
N ALA A 240 10.93 -4.32 8.07
CA ALA A 240 10.61 -5.06 9.29
C ALA A 240 11.47 -6.32 9.40
N SER A 241 11.78 -6.76 10.61
CA SER A 241 12.32 -8.10 10.87
C SER A 241 11.23 -9.16 10.70
N VAL A 242 11.63 -10.39 10.47
CA VAL A 242 10.69 -11.54 10.42
C VAL A 242 10.03 -11.73 11.77
N GLU A 243 10.77 -11.55 12.85
CA GLU A 243 10.30 -11.67 14.23
C GLU A 243 9.20 -10.67 14.56
N ASP A 244 9.34 -9.39 14.14
CA ASP A 244 8.32 -8.34 14.32
C ASP A 244 7.02 -8.74 13.62
N LEU A 245 7.11 -9.25 12.39
CA LEU A 245 5.95 -9.68 11.62
C LEU A 245 5.32 -10.98 12.13
N LEU A 246 6.10 -11.94 12.60
CA LEU A 246 5.58 -13.16 13.20
C LEU A 246 4.88 -12.87 14.53
N ALA A 247 5.40 -11.93 15.33
CA ALA A 247 4.74 -11.49 16.54
C ALA A 247 3.38 -10.81 16.26
N PHE A 248 3.30 -9.97 15.21
CA PHE A 248 2.04 -9.41 14.72
C PHE A 248 1.07 -10.51 14.26
N TYR A 249 1.54 -11.41 13.38
CA TYR A 249 0.76 -12.50 12.81
C TYR A 249 0.18 -13.42 13.89
N ALA A 250 0.98 -13.78 14.89
CA ALA A 250 0.54 -14.64 15.98
C ALA A 250 -0.66 -14.06 16.75
N ARG A 251 -0.71 -12.73 16.90
CA ARG A 251 -1.73 -11.99 17.65
C ARG A 251 -2.96 -11.59 16.81
N LEU A 252 -2.96 -11.81 15.49
CA LEU A 252 -4.15 -11.56 14.67
C LEU A 252 -5.32 -12.40 15.19
N ALA A 253 -6.46 -11.74 15.46
CA ALA A 253 -7.62 -12.38 16.07
C ALA A 253 -8.37 -13.31 15.11
N HIS A 254 -8.44 -12.97 13.81
CA HIS A 254 -9.18 -13.76 12.84
C HIS A 254 -8.45 -15.08 12.50
N PRO A 255 -9.15 -16.25 12.48
CA PRO A 255 -8.52 -17.55 12.25
C PRO A 255 -8.03 -17.76 10.82
N ASP A 256 -8.70 -17.13 9.80
CA ASP A 256 -8.22 -17.12 8.41
C ASP A 256 -7.10 -16.08 8.27
N LYS A 257 -5.87 -16.50 8.56
CA LYS A 257 -4.68 -15.67 8.49
C LYS A 257 -3.51 -16.42 7.85
N GLN A 258 -2.72 -15.71 7.04
CA GLN A 258 -1.59 -16.27 6.31
C GLN A 258 -0.36 -15.37 6.47
N PHE A 259 0.82 -15.98 6.45
CA PHE A 259 2.11 -15.31 6.40
C PHE A 259 2.96 -15.91 5.30
N ILE A 260 3.45 -15.08 4.39
CA ILE A 260 4.24 -15.52 3.22
C ILE A 260 5.52 -14.68 3.12
N VAL A 261 6.65 -15.34 2.99
CA VAL A 261 7.91 -14.73 2.55
C VAL A 261 8.07 -14.97 1.07
N MET A 262 8.32 -13.90 0.30
CA MET A 262 8.40 -13.93 -1.16
C MET A 262 9.86 -13.91 -1.61
N GLU A 263 10.31 -14.99 -2.25
CA GLU A 263 11.68 -15.17 -2.74
C GLU A 263 12.06 -14.11 -3.78
N GLY A 264 13.24 -13.53 -3.64
CA GLY A 264 13.81 -12.56 -4.58
C GLY A 264 13.08 -11.22 -4.62
N ILE A 265 12.22 -10.93 -3.65
CA ILE A 265 11.48 -9.68 -3.52
C ILE A 265 12.14 -8.78 -2.47
N SER A 266 12.29 -7.50 -2.81
CA SER A 266 12.66 -6.41 -1.91
C SER A 266 11.43 -5.56 -1.57
N HIS A 267 11.59 -4.27 -1.22
CA HIS A 267 10.52 -3.43 -0.66
C HIS A 267 9.36 -3.11 -1.62
N ALA A 268 9.63 -2.89 -2.90
CA ALA A 268 8.60 -2.48 -3.89
C ALA A 268 8.11 -3.69 -4.70
N SER A 269 7.28 -4.53 -4.12
CA SER A 269 6.97 -5.89 -4.57
C SER A 269 6.52 -6.00 -6.03
N PHE A 270 5.66 -5.11 -6.51
CA PHE A 270 5.14 -5.17 -7.90
C PHE A 270 6.15 -4.76 -8.97
N GLN A 271 7.19 -4.01 -8.61
CA GLN A 271 8.23 -3.57 -9.54
C GLN A 271 9.45 -4.50 -9.54
N GLN A 272 9.45 -5.57 -8.73
CA GLN A 272 10.52 -6.55 -8.67
C GLN A 272 10.47 -7.54 -9.86
N LYS A 273 11.55 -8.28 -10.13
CA LYS A 273 11.60 -9.31 -11.17
C LYS A 273 10.59 -10.44 -10.92
N ASN A 274 10.42 -10.84 -9.66
CA ASN A 274 9.51 -11.92 -9.25
C ASN A 274 8.08 -11.45 -8.98
N TYR A 275 7.64 -10.29 -9.53
CA TYR A 275 6.32 -9.67 -9.29
C TYR A 275 5.12 -10.59 -9.55
N LEU A 276 5.21 -11.53 -10.49
CA LEU A 276 4.11 -12.46 -10.78
C LEU A 276 3.82 -13.41 -9.61
N SER A 277 4.82 -13.72 -8.78
CA SER A 277 4.57 -14.50 -7.56
C SER A 277 3.70 -13.72 -6.57
N VAL A 278 3.91 -12.40 -6.47
CA VAL A 278 3.08 -11.51 -5.63
C VAL A 278 1.63 -11.53 -6.11
N TYR A 279 1.41 -11.41 -7.42
CA TYR A 279 0.07 -11.49 -8.02
C TYR A 279 -0.60 -12.83 -7.71
N HIS A 280 0.14 -13.92 -7.83
CA HIS A 280 -0.36 -15.25 -7.55
C HIS A 280 -0.78 -15.43 -6.08
N HIS A 281 0.05 -15.00 -5.14
CA HIS A 281 -0.28 -15.03 -3.71
C HIS A 281 -1.53 -14.21 -3.38
N LEU A 282 -1.63 -13.00 -3.92
CA LEU A 282 -2.80 -12.14 -3.72
C LEU A 282 -4.06 -12.75 -4.34
N HIS A 283 -3.97 -13.25 -5.57
CA HIS A 283 -5.11 -13.87 -6.23
C HIS A 283 -5.61 -15.09 -5.46
N SER A 284 -4.70 -15.97 -5.04
CA SER A 284 -5.04 -17.13 -4.22
C SER A 284 -5.75 -16.73 -2.93
N PHE A 285 -5.25 -15.73 -2.22
CA PHE A 285 -5.85 -15.24 -0.99
C PHE A 285 -7.23 -14.59 -1.22
N PHE A 286 -7.38 -13.77 -2.26
CA PHE A 286 -8.63 -13.07 -2.55
C PHE A 286 -9.73 -13.99 -3.12
N THR A 287 -9.37 -15.17 -3.62
CA THR A 287 -10.30 -16.17 -4.17
C THR A 287 -10.50 -17.37 -3.26
N LEU A 288 -9.97 -17.36 -2.04
CA LEU A 288 -10.21 -18.45 -1.10
C LEU A 288 -11.71 -18.62 -0.87
N PRO A 289 -12.22 -19.86 -0.98
CA PRO A 289 -13.61 -20.15 -0.68
C PRO A 289 -13.91 -19.89 0.80
N GLU A 290 -15.17 -19.59 1.10
CA GLU A 290 -15.65 -19.53 2.47
C GLU A 290 -15.49 -20.91 3.13
N PRO A 291 -15.02 -20.98 4.39
CA PRO A 291 -14.87 -22.25 5.08
C PRO A 291 -16.23 -22.91 5.30
N ALA A 292 -16.30 -24.21 4.99
CA ALA A 292 -17.49 -25.01 5.21
C ALA A 292 -17.75 -25.28 6.69
N TYR A 293 -16.70 -25.25 7.52
CA TYR A 293 -16.80 -25.39 8.98
C TYR A 293 -16.29 -24.12 9.66
N ARG A 294 -17.05 -23.63 10.63
CA ARG A 294 -16.66 -22.57 11.59
C ARG A 294 -16.97 -23.05 12.99
N ALA A 295 -16.01 -22.94 13.92
CA ALA A 295 -16.18 -23.28 15.33
C ALA A 295 -17.06 -22.25 16.05
#